data_335773688633417e4fa5c13514688e66
#
_entry.id   335773688633417e4fa5c13514688e66
#
_cell.length_a   1.000
_cell.length_b   1.000
_cell.length_c   1.000
_cell.angle_alpha   90.00
_cell.angle_beta   90.00
_cell.angle_gamma   90.00
#
_symmetry.space_group_name_H-M   'P 1'
#
loop_
_entity.id
_entity.type
_entity.pdbx_description
1 polymer ?
#
loop_
_entity_poly.entity_id
_entity_poly.type
_entity_poly.pdbx_seq_one_letter_code
_entity_poly.pdbx_strand_id
1 'polypeptide(L)'
;IHDKFLIKDNRVFYANSNFYWGSHTNELTCADTQTGKLYSKLKSTIPDDLKINILLDPQLLYTYKDEVYYKNPLKDVVCSVDASGKNIKLTPKYKLNIGERDHKRRDDYFKPQRNLRYVSVYRIYESDNFILIASEYKDKSYQTVCSKKDWQCRSSEYDEGFINDMEPG
;
A
#
# COMPACT_ATOMS: atom_id res chain seq x y z
N ILE A 1 -4.37 3.87 15.72
CA ILE A 1 -5.20 3.21 14.65
C ILE A 1 -5.16 4.15 13.48
N HIS A 2 -4.44 3.81 12.43
CA HIS A 2 -4.40 4.62 11.21
C HIS A 2 -5.28 3.95 10.17
N ASP A 3 -6.60 4.13 10.29
CA ASP A 3 -7.51 3.77 9.22
C ASP A 3 -7.23 4.70 8.04
N LYS A 4 -6.92 4.12 6.89
CA LYS A 4 -6.66 4.90 5.69
C LYS A 4 -7.91 4.92 4.85
N PHE A 5 -8.41 6.12 4.65
CA PHE A 5 -9.46 6.37 3.68
C PHE A 5 -8.99 7.40 2.66
N LEU A 6 -9.60 7.35 1.50
CA LEU A 6 -9.36 8.28 0.40
C LEU A 6 -10.71 8.70 -0.16
N ILE A 7 -10.91 10.00 -0.35
CA ILE A 7 -12.13 10.52 -0.95
C ILE A 7 -11.82 10.95 -2.39
N LYS A 8 -12.65 10.47 -3.32
CA LYS A 8 -12.61 10.84 -4.72
C LYS A 8 -14.01 10.74 -5.35
N ASP A 9 -14.43 11.76 -6.09
CA ASP A 9 -15.69 11.79 -6.87
C ASP A 9 -16.92 11.34 -6.07
N ASN A 10 -17.15 11.96 -4.90
CA ASN A 10 -18.23 11.61 -3.96
C ASN A 10 -18.21 10.16 -3.46
N ARG A 11 -17.06 9.52 -3.54
CA ARG A 11 -16.82 8.18 -3.02
C ARG A 11 -15.73 8.20 -1.96
N VAL A 12 -15.96 7.45 -0.90
CA VAL A 12 -14.94 7.13 0.08
C VAL A 12 -14.45 5.71 -0.15
N PHE A 13 -13.15 5.58 -0.38
CA PHE A 13 -12.44 4.30 -0.41
C PHE A 13 -11.83 4.08 0.97
N TYR A 14 -12.18 2.97 1.57
CA TYR A 14 -11.70 2.59 2.90
C TYR A 14 -10.95 1.28 2.82
N ALA A 15 -9.66 1.31 3.14
CA ALA A 15 -8.83 0.13 3.26
C ALA A 15 -8.84 -0.34 4.71
N ASN A 16 -9.35 -1.54 4.93
CA ASN A 16 -9.54 -2.11 6.24
C ASN A 16 -8.24 -2.72 6.77
N SER A 17 -7.55 -2.00 7.65
CA SER A 17 -6.31 -2.46 8.29
C SER A 17 -6.55 -3.30 9.55
N ASN A 18 -7.79 -3.30 10.07
CA ASN A 18 -8.12 -3.98 11.32
C ASN A 18 -8.58 -5.43 11.10
N PHE A 19 -7.63 -6.32 10.90
CA PHE A 19 -7.90 -7.75 10.93
C PHE A 19 -8.04 -8.30 12.37
N TYR A 20 -8.13 -7.41 13.35
CA TYR A 20 -8.00 -7.71 14.79
C TYR A 20 -9.13 -8.56 15.40
N TRP A 21 -10.31 -8.65 14.76
CA TRP A 21 -11.47 -9.28 15.42
C TRP A 21 -12.27 -10.21 14.52
N GLY A 22 -11.68 -10.82 13.52
CA GLY A 22 -12.36 -11.87 12.72
C GLY A 22 -13.63 -11.43 11.95
N SER A 23 -14.03 -10.15 12.05
CA SER A 23 -15.30 -9.65 11.52
C SER A 23 -15.20 -8.99 10.13
N HIS A 24 -13.98 -8.72 9.63
CA HIS A 24 -13.83 -7.98 8.38
C HIS A 24 -13.60 -8.92 7.20
N THR A 25 -14.68 -9.15 6.47
CA THR A 25 -14.67 -9.97 5.24
C THR A 25 -14.13 -9.22 4.02
N ASN A 26 -13.99 -7.89 4.12
CA ASN A 26 -13.58 -7.05 3.00
C ASN A 26 -12.25 -6.35 3.29
N GLU A 27 -11.34 -6.42 2.33
CA GLU A 27 -10.03 -5.78 2.35
C GLU A 27 -10.10 -4.30 1.95
N LEU A 28 -10.95 -4.00 0.97
CA LEU A 28 -11.20 -2.65 0.49
C LEU A 28 -12.70 -2.47 0.27
N THR A 29 -13.23 -1.32 0.65
CA THR A 29 -14.62 -0.93 0.42
C THR A 29 -14.70 0.43 -0.25
N CYS A 30 -15.75 0.64 -1.04
CA CYS A 30 -16.09 1.91 -1.64
C CYS A 30 -17.55 2.25 -1.32
N ALA A 31 -17.78 3.41 -0.72
CA ALA A 31 -19.10 3.89 -0.33
C ALA A 31 -19.33 5.33 -0.80
N ASP A 32 -20.59 5.71 -0.86
CA ASP A 32 -21.01 7.09 -1.11
C ASP A 32 -20.71 7.98 0.09
N THR A 33 -20.13 9.17 -0.14
CA THR A 33 -19.75 10.08 0.93
C THR A 33 -20.94 10.75 1.63
N GLN A 34 -22.07 10.89 0.96
CA GLN A 34 -23.24 11.56 1.51
C GLN A 34 -24.17 10.63 2.25
N THR A 35 -24.41 9.44 1.68
CA THR A 35 -25.38 8.49 2.19
C THR A 35 -24.76 7.34 2.98
N GLY A 36 -23.45 7.14 2.88
CA GLY A 36 -22.75 5.97 3.45
C GLY A 36 -23.10 4.65 2.74
N LYS A 37 -23.89 4.70 1.66
CA LYS A 37 -24.28 3.49 0.93
C LYS A 37 -23.09 2.80 0.32
N LEU A 38 -22.92 1.51 0.60
CA LEU A 38 -21.86 0.68 0.02
C LEU A 38 -22.10 0.46 -1.48
N TYR A 39 -21.14 0.88 -2.31
CA TYR A 39 -21.16 0.65 -3.76
C TYR A 39 -20.47 -0.64 -4.15
N SER A 40 -19.25 -0.81 -3.64
CA SER A 40 -18.36 -1.87 -4.11
C SER A 40 -17.47 -2.37 -2.98
N LYS A 41 -17.02 -3.62 -3.09
CA LYS A 41 -16.15 -4.25 -2.10
C LYS A 41 -15.15 -5.22 -2.74
N LEU A 42 -13.99 -5.34 -2.12
CA LEU A 42 -12.99 -6.36 -2.37
C LEU A 42 -12.98 -7.30 -1.17
N LYS A 43 -13.25 -8.58 -1.39
CA LYS A 43 -13.11 -9.58 -0.33
C LYS A 43 -11.66 -9.76 0.09
N SER A 44 -11.43 -9.94 1.39
CA SER A 44 -10.11 -10.28 1.90
C SER A 44 -9.64 -11.63 1.34
N THR A 45 -8.38 -11.66 0.91
CA THR A 45 -7.70 -12.90 0.51
C THR A 45 -6.94 -13.54 1.66
N ILE A 46 -6.97 -12.94 2.84
CA ILE A 46 -6.32 -13.48 4.05
C ILE A 46 -7.25 -14.55 4.64
N PRO A 47 -6.76 -15.77 4.88
CA PRO A 47 -7.52 -16.82 5.55
C PRO A 47 -8.00 -16.39 6.93
N ASP A 48 -9.17 -16.88 7.35
CA ASP A 48 -9.80 -16.51 8.61
C ASP A 48 -8.98 -16.96 9.84
N ASP A 49 -8.30 -18.07 9.75
CA ASP A 49 -7.39 -18.60 10.77
C ASP A 49 -6.13 -17.75 10.97
N LEU A 50 -5.75 -16.94 9.97
CA LEU A 50 -4.60 -16.06 10.03
C LEU A 50 -4.93 -14.60 10.41
N LYS A 51 -6.19 -14.29 10.65
CA LYS A 51 -6.65 -12.93 11.00
C LYS A 51 -6.35 -12.52 12.44
N ILE A 52 -5.81 -13.41 13.26
CA ILE A 52 -5.60 -13.18 14.68
C ILE A 52 -4.24 -12.49 14.91
N ASN A 53 -4.27 -11.30 15.49
CA ASN A 53 -3.13 -10.58 16.07
C ASN A 53 -2.05 -10.03 15.12
N ILE A 54 -2.40 -9.61 13.91
CA ILE A 54 -1.42 -9.04 13.00
C ILE A 54 -1.68 -7.55 12.80
N LEU A 55 -0.77 -6.72 13.29
CA LEU A 55 -0.56 -5.38 12.76
C LEU A 55 0.01 -5.54 11.36
N LEU A 56 -0.87 -5.60 10.37
CA LEU A 56 -0.44 -5.56 8.98
C LEU A 56 0.13 -4.17 8.70
N ASP A 57 1.15 -4.14 7.88
CA ASP A 57 1.63 -2.91 7.29
C ASP A 57 0.46 -2.10 6.75
N PRO A 58 0.52 -0.77 6.83
CA PRO A 58 -0.58 0.05 6.39
C PRO A 58 -0.91 -0.26 4.94
N GLN A 59 -2.15 -0.60 4.70
CA GLN A 59 -2.67 -0.68 3.34
C GLN A 59 -2.50 0.68 2.68
N LEU A 60 -2.01 0.70 1.45
CA LEU A 60 -1.72 1.94 0.78
C LEU A 60 -2.83 2.26 -0.22
N LEU A 61 -3.45 3.42 -0.01
CA LEU A 61 -4.36 4.05 -0.94
C LEU A 61 -3.79 5.40 -1.34
N TYR A 62 -3.75 5.69 -2.63
CA TYR A 62 -3.40 6.99 -3.17
C TYR A 62 -4.08 7.27 -4.50
N THR A 63 -4.06 8.51 -4.96
CA THR A 63 -4.56 8.91 -6.29
C THR A 63 -3.43 9.40 -7.16
N TYR A 64 -3.53 9.10 -8.45
CA TYR A 64 -2.68 9.66 -9.49
C TYR A 64 -3.46 9.68 -10.81
N LYS A 65 -3.47 10.80 -11.54
CA LYS A 65 -4.18 10.98 -12.82
C LYS A 65 -5.61 10.44 -12.81
N ASP A 66 -6.40 10.92 -11.88
CA ASP A 66 -7.81 10.51 -11.74
C ASP A 66 -8.07 9.01 -11.49
N GLU A 67 -7.04 8.21 -11.29
CA GLU A 67 -7.18 6.82 -10.85
C GLU A 67 -6.89 6.68 -9.35
N VAL A 68 -7.58 5.74 -8.71
CA VAL A 68 -7.29 5.28 -7.35
C VAL A 68 -6.36 4.09 -7.45
N TYR A 69 -5.31 4.08 -6.64
CA TYR A 69 -4.35 3.00 -6.54
C TYR A 69 -4.36 2.38 -5.15
N TYR A 70 -4.17 1.09 -5.13
CA TYR A 70 -4.14 0.27 -3.92
C TYR A 70 -2.98 -0.71 -3.94
N LYS A 71 -2.26 -0.82 -2.82
CA LYS A 71 -1.28 -1.86 -2.56
C LYS A 71 -1.73 -2.68 -1.35
N ASN A 72 -1.93 -3.97 -1.56
CA ASN A 72 -2.13 -4.91 -0.48
C ASN A 72 -0.82 -5.08 0.32
N PRO A 73 -0.87 -5.08 1.66
CA PRO A 73 0.33 -5.22 2.49
C PRO A 73 1.10 -6.51 2.24
N LEU A 74 0.42 -7.59 1.85
CA LEU A 74 1.02 -8.91 1.60
C LEU A 74 1.48 -9.13 0.15
N LYS A 75 1.33 -8.14 -0.73
CA LYS A 75 1.69 -8.26 -2.15
C LYS A 75 2.55 -7.10 -2.57
N ASP A 76 3.63 -7.38 -3.26
CA ASP A 76 4.52 -6.35 -3.82
C ASP A 76 4.01 -5.84 -5.18
N VAL A 77 2.69 -5.67 -5.28
CA VAL A 77 2.02 -5.18 -6.48
C VAL A 77 1.12 -4.02 -6.12
N VAL A 78 1.29 -2.91 -6.83
CA VAL A 78 0.38 -1.77 -6.83
C VAL A 78 -0.63 -1.98 -7.95
N CYS A 79 -1.90 -1.85 -7.62
CA CYS A 79 -3.01 -2.04 -8.56
C CYS A 79 -3.82 -0.75 -8.70
N SER A 80 -4.35 -0.47 -9.89
CA SER A 80 -5.45 0.47 -10.03
C SER A 80 -6.77 -0.18 -9.58
N VAL A 81 -7.66 0.65 -9.05
CA VAL A 81 -8.92 0.25 -8.45
C VAL A 81 -10.08 0.65 -9.34
N ASP A 82 -10.82 -0.31 -9.86
CA ASP A 82 -12.12 -0.08 -10.49
C ASP A 82 -13.24 -0.49 -9.52
N ALA A 83 -13.99 0.50 -9.05
CA ALA A 83 -15.14 0.33 -8.16
C ALA A 83 -16.47 0.67 -8.86
N SER A 84 -16.55 0.57 -10.18
CA SER A 84 -17.77 0.84 -10.96
C SER A 84 -18.84 -0.24 -10.76
N GLY A 85 -18.45 -1.47 -10.48
CA GLY A 85 -19.32 -2.60 -10.25
C GLY A 85 -19.55 -2.92 -8.77
N LYS A 86 -20.35 -3.96 -8.50
CA LYS A 86 -20.62 -4.46 -7.14
C LYS A 86 -19.37 -4.98 -6.41
N ASN A 87 -18.42 -5.50 -7.16
CA ASN A 87 -17.15 -5.97 -6.65
C ASN A 87 -16.04 -5.08 -7.21
N ILE A 88 -15.08 -4.70 -6.36
CA ILE A 88 -13.88 -3.98 -6.75
C ILE A 88 -13.02 -4.92 -7.61
N LYS A 89 -12.57 -4.40 -8.74
CA LYS A 89 -11.58 -5.05 -9.60
C LYS A 89 -10.23 -4.36 -9.43
N LEU A 90 -9.18 -5.14 -9.33
CA LEU A 90 -7.80 -4.68 -9.25
C LEU A 90 -7.05 -5.02 -10.52
N THR A 91 -6.44 -4.01 -11.14
CA THR A 91 -5.58 -4.19 -12.31
C THR A 91 -4.13 -3.88 -11.93
N PRO A 92 -3.20 -4.85 -12.03
CA PRO A 92 -1.78 -4.61 -11.73
C PRO A 92 -1.19 -3.49 -12.58
N LYS A 93 -0.47 -2.57 -11.96
CA LYS A 93 0.23 -1.46 -12.62
C LYS A 93 1.73 -1.54 -12.41
N TYR A 94 2.18 -1.74 -11.17
CA TYR A 94 3.60 -1.81 -10.81
C TYR A 94 3.85 -3.04 -9.94
N LYS A 95 4.97 -3.69 -10.19
CA LYS A 95 5.53 -4.68 -9.26
C LYS A 95 6.75 -4.06 -8.58
N LEU A 96 6.73 -4.01 -7.27
CA LEU A 96 7.85 -3.56 -6.46
C LEU A 96 8.85 -4.71 -6.37
N ASN A 97 10.01 -4.55 -7.00
CA ASN A 97 11.09 -5.54 -6.90
C ASN A 97 11.98 -5.15 -5.71
N ILE A 98 11.74 -5.76 -4.57
CA ILE A 98 12.51 -5.56 -3.34
C ILE A 98 13.55 -6.66 -3.11
N GLY A 99 13.88 -7.41 -4.17
CA GLY A 99 14.90 -8.43 -4.20
C GLY A 99 14.58 -9.64 -3.33
N GLU A 100 15.60 -10.17 -2.65
CA GLU A 100 15.45 -11.32 -1.74
C GLU A 100 14.63 -11.02 -0.48
N ARG A 101 14.29 -9.75 -0.27
CA ARG A 101 13.55 -9.23 0.88
C ARG A 101 12.04 -9.17 0.62
N ASP A 102 11.59 -9.75 -0.49
CA ASP A 102 10.16 -9.83 -0.82
C ASP A 102 9.43 -10.85 0.10
N HIS A 103 8.13 -10.68 0.23
CA HIS A 103 7.26 -11.59 0.99
C HIS A 103 6.99 -12.89 0.19
N LYS A 104 8.02 -13.66 -0.10
CA LYS A 104 7.89 -14.89 -0.90
C LYS A 104 7.06 -15.97 -0.21
N ARG A 105 7.00 -15.95 1.13
CA ARG A 105 6.25 -16.94 1.90
C ARG A 105 5.25 -16.25 2.82
N ARG A 106 4.00 -16.46 2.51
CA ARG A 106 2.87 -16.01 3.33
C ARG A 106 2.98 -16.47 4.78
N ASP A 107 3.45 -17.69 5.02
CA ASP A 107 3.62 -18.28 6.35
C ASP A 107 4.70 -17.56 7.17
N ASP A 108 5.72 -16.99 6.52
CA ASP A 108 6.78 -16.25 7.21
C ASP A 108 6.31 -14.87 7.67
N TYR A 109 5.29 -14.30 7.01
CA TYR A 109 4.72 -13.01 7.40
C TYR A 109 4.12 -13.05 8.81
N PHE A 110 3.65 -14.18 9.27
CA PHE A 110 2.97 -14.35 10.55
C PHE A 110 3.90 -14.78 11.70
N LYS A 111 5.21 -14.85 11.46
CA LYS A 111 6.20 -15.19 12.50
C LYS A 111 6.64 -13.94 13.29
N PRO A 112 6.88 -14.05 14.61
CA PRO A 112 7.21 -12.91 15.49
C PRO A 112 8.42 -12.07 15.07
N GLN A 113 9.37 -12.61 14.32
CA GLN A 113 10.61 -11.93 13.89
C GLN A 113 10.57 -11.35 12.46
N ARG A 114 9.42 -11.23 11.88
CA ARG A 114 9.22 -10.86 10.48
C ARG A 114 9.74 -9.49 10.08
N ASN A 115 9.56 -8.47 10.96
CA ASN A 115 9.90 -7.08 10.67
C ASN A 115 11.39 -6.88 10.32
N LEU A 116 12.24 -7.80 10.77
CA LEU A 116 13.68 -7.77 10.51
C LEU A 116 14.08 -8.35 9.15
N ARG A 117 13.17 -9.03 8.45
CA ARG A 117 13.51 -9.80 7.23
C ARG A 117 12.93 -9.21 5.94
N TYR A 118 11.87 -8.43 6.04
CA TYR A 118 11.13 -7.95 4.87
C TYR A 118 11.13 -6.43 4.81
N VAL A 119 11.03 -5.90 3.60
CA VAL A 119 10.81 -4.47 3.37
C VAL A 119 9.32 -4.19 3.52
N SER A 120 8.98 -3.31 4.44
CA SER A 120 7.63 -2.82 4.66
C SER A 120 7.44 -1.49 3.95
N VAL A 121 6.61 -1.44 2.91
CA VAL A 121 6.28 -0.20 2.21
C VAL A 121 5.06 0.42 2.86
N TYR A 122 5.20 1.61 3.45
CA TYR A 122 4.14 2.29 4.19
C TYR A 122 3.64 3.58 3.54
N ARG A 123 4.30 4.06 2.46
CA ARG A 123 3.84 5.24 1.72
C ARG A 123 4.32 5.22 0.28
N ILE A 124 3.44 5.63 -0.64
CA ILE A 124 3.76 5.83 -2.05
C ILE A 124 3.17 7.17 -2.48
N TYR A 125 3.98 7.97 -3.16
CA TYR A 125 3.57 9.15 -3.91
C TYR A 125 3.94 8.97 -5.36
N GLU A 126 3.09 9.41 -6.26
CA GLU A 126 3.30 9.28 -7.69
C GLU A 126 3.09 10.62 -8.39
N SER A 127 4.03 10.95 -9.26
CA SER A 127 3.97 12.09 -10.18
C SER A 127 4.12 11.62 -11.62
N ASP A 128 4.13 12.54 -12.58
CA ASP A 128 4.33 12.18 -13.99
C ASP A 128 5.71 11.57 -14.26
N ASN A 129 6.72 12.00 -13.55
CA ASN A 129 8.11 11.61 -13.80
C ASN A 129 8.67 10.63 -12.77
N PHE A 130 8.12 10.59 -11.55
CA PHE A 130 8.71 9.87 -10.44
C PHE A 130 7.67 9.13 -9.60
N ILE A 131 8.13 8.06 -8.96
CA ILE A 131 7.44 7.40 -7.86
C ILE A 131 8.35 7.51 -6.63
N LEU A 132 7.83 8.09 -5.55
CA LEU A 132 8.49 8.15 -4.26
C LEU A 132 7.89 7.09 -3.34
N ILE A 133 8.74 6.25 -2.77
CA ILE A 133 8.34 5.14 -1.90
C ILE A 133 9.03 5.32 -0.55
N ALA A 134 8.24 5.34 0.53
CA ALA A 134 8.77 5.24 1.89
C ALA A 134 8.59 3.82 2.40
N SER A 135 9.65 3.27 2.95
CA SER A 135 9.68 1.88 3.42
C SER A 135 10.53 1.74 4.68
N GLU A 136 10.36 0.63 5.36
CA GLU A 136 11.12 0.23 6.54
C GLU A 136 11.76 -1.14 6.33
N TYR A 137 12.99 -1.29 6.80
CA TYR A 137 13.72 -2.55 6.79
C TYR A 137 14.72 -2.58 7.95
N LYS A 138 14.67 -3.60 8.80
CA LYS A 138 15.54 -3.74 9.98
C LYS A 138 15.53 -2.50 10.88
N ASP A 139 14.33 -2.03 11.21
CA ASP A 139 14.09 -0.87 12.08
C ASP A 139 14.68 0.47 11.55
N LYS A 140 15.04 0.50 10.26
CA LYS A 140 15.50 1.70 9.57
C LYS A 140 14.49 2.11 8.51
N SER A 141 14.23 3.41 8.44
CA SER A 141 13.36 4.01 7.42
C SER A 141 14.17 4.39 6.19
N TYR A 142 13.58 4.14 5.02
CA TYR A 142 14.18 4.43 3.71
C TYR A 142 13.24 5.25 2.85
N GLN A 143 13.81 6.12 2.06
CA GLN A 143 13.15 6.76 0.94
C GLN A 143 13.74 6.25 -0.37
N THR A 144 12.89 5.89 -1.31
CA THR A 144 13.27 5.44 -2.64
C THR A 144 12.60 6.30 -3.69
N VAL A 145 13.38 6.87 -4.58
CA VAL A 145 12.88 7.61 -5.75
C VAL A 145 13.11 6.77 -6.99
N CYS A 146 12.07 6.48 -7.72
CA CYS A 146 12.10 5.75 -9.00
C CYS A 146 11.72 6.69 -10.14
N SER A 147 12.60 6.84 -11.13
CA SER A 147 12.30 7.55 -12.36
C SER A 147 11.38 6.71 -13.25
N LYS A 148 10.31 7.30 -13.78
CA LYS A 148 9.42 6.64 -14.73
C LYS A 148 9.98 6.59 -16.16
N LYS A 149 11.01 7.36 -16.44
CA LYS A 149 11.63 7.43 -17.77
C LYS A 149 12.43 6.16 -18.08
N ASP A 150 13.17 5.66 -17.11
CA ASP A 150 14.11 4.54 -17.27
C ASP A 150 13.95 3.45 -16.20
N TRP A 151 13.01 3.64 -15.27
CA TRP A 151 12.73 2.74 -14.15
C TRP A 151 13.92 2.50 -13.21
N GLN A 152 14.87 3.44 -13.19
CA GLN A 152 15.94 3.40 -12.21
C GLN A 152 15.47 3.95 -10.88
N CYS A 153 15.83 3.25 -9.80
CA CYS A 153 15.48 3.61 -8.44
C CYS A 153 16.75 3.86 -7.62
N ARG A 154 16.69 4.89 -6.77
CA ARG A 154 17.73 5.19 -5.77
C ARG A 154 17.08 5.24 -4.40
N SER A 155 17.74 4.61 -3.42
CA SER A 155 17.27 4.58 -2.03
C SER A 155 18.30 5.21 -1.11
N SER A 156 17.83 5.93 -0.10
CA SER A 156 18.62 6.50 0.99
C SER A 156 17.96 6.17 2.32
N GLU A 157 18.73 6.06 3.40
CA GLU A 157 18.15 6.08 4.76
C GLU A 157 17.48 7.43 5.01
N TYR A 158 16.38 7.42 5.78
CA TYR A 158 15.60 8.64 6.01
C TYR A 158 16.39 9.74 6.71
N ASP A 159 17.26 9.35 7.65
CA ASP A 159 18.07 10.27 8.44
C ASP A 159 19.23 10.90 7.62
N GLU A 160 19.64 10.27 6.52
CA GLU A 160 20.65 10.82 5.62
C GLU A 160 20.04 11.79 4.60
N GLY A 161 18.73 11.64 4.32
CA GLY A 161 18.00 12.47 3.36
C GLY A 161 18.50 12.32 1.92
N PHE A 162 17.92 13.12 1.04
CA PHE A 162 18.49 13.39 -0.29
C PHE A 162 19.19 14.75 -0.23
N ILE A 163 20.39 14.83 -0.81
CA ILE A 163 21.03 16.12 -1.03
C ILE A 163 20.10 16.94 -1.93
N ASN A 164 19.63 18.05 -1.41
CA ASN A 164 18.85 19.02 -2.19
C ASN A 164 19.82 19.88 -2.99
N ASP A 165 20.15 19.44 -4.20
CA ASP A 165 20.98 20.18 -5.15
C ASP A 165 20.23 21.29 -5.88
N MET A 166 18.98 21.56 -5.47
CA MET A 166 18.13 22.64 -6.02
C MET A 166 18.18 23.93 -5.20
N GLU A 167 18.84 23.98 -4.06
CA GLU A 167 19.09 25.25 -3.37
C GLU A 167 20.22 26.00 -4.10
N PRO A 168 19.94 27.18 -4.62
CA PRO A 168 21.01 28.04 -5.12
C PRO A 168 21.92 28.38 -3.93
N GLY A 169 23.18 27.99 -4.02
CA GLY A 169 24.23 28.36 -3.08
C GLY A 169 24.43 29.89 -2.96
#